data_fd60de447b88e427ff8b737014c5a780
#
_entry.id   fd60de447b88e427ff8b737014c5a780
#
_cell.length_a   1.000
_cell.length_b   1.000
_cell.length_c   1.000
_cell.angle_alpha   90.00
_cell.angle_beta   90.00
_cell.angle_gamma   90.00
#
_symmetry.space_group_name_H-M   'P 1'
#
loop_
_entity.id
_entity.type
_entity.pdbx_description
1 polymer ?
#
loop_
_entity_poly.entity_id
_entity_poly.type
_entity_poly.pdbx_seq_one_letter_code
_entity_poly.pdbx_strand_id
1 'polypeptide(L)'
;MKNNRFGQAKVLDSPELDLVIKYLKTRNQKVVAATLRNTGARIGEVVQLRWRDIGEDQILFPATITKRKLKSREVFISLPFRNDLQQWKHYWTIYKGRKPTPEDYVFYGRKEGSHLSTRAFM
;
A
#
# COMPACT_ATOMS: atom_id res chain seq x y z
N MET A 1 -22.59 -5.13 17.01
CA MET A 1 -21.63 -4.80 16.37
C MET A 1 -20.76 -5.88 15.95
N LYS A 2 -20.15 -5.82 15.04
CA LYS A 2 -19.50 -6.76 14.63
C LYS A 2 -18.35 -7.07 15.18
N ASN A 3 -17.90 -7.36 15.55
CA ASN A 3 -16.94 -7.62 16.23
C ASN A 3 -16.02 -8.52 15.81
N ASN A 4 -15.21 -8.67 16.06
CA ASN A 4 -14.24 -9.53 15.89
C ASN A 4 -14.00 -10.08 14.62
N ARG A 5 -13.99 -9.40 13.66
CA ARG A 5 -13.73 -9.91 12.44
C ARG A 5 -12.34 -9.83 12.02
N PHE A 6 -11.45 -9.17 12.77
CA PHE A 6 -10.09 -8.95 12.33
C PHE A 6 -9.29 -10.25 12.21
N GLY A 7 -9.61 -11.26 12.92
CA GLY A 7 -8.86 -12.50 12.82
C GLY A 7 -9.42 -13.51 11.84
N GLN A 8 -10.43 -13.11 11.07
CA GLN A 8 -11.08 -14.05 10.19
C GLN A 8 -10.74 -13.78 8.73
N ALA A 9 -10.79 -14.83 7.92
CA ALA A 9 -10.50 -14.69 6.52
C ALA A 9 -11.71 -14.19 5.79
N LYS A 10 -12.14 -12.99 6.04
CA LYS A 10 -13.26 -12.41 5.35
C LYS A 10 -12.96 -10.96 5.06
N VAL A 11 -13.64 -10.42 4.09
CA VAL A 11 -13.44 -9.04 3.70
C VAL A 11 -14.06 -8.13 4.74
N LEU A 12 -13.31 -7.15 5.21
CA LEU A 12 -13.81 -6.16 6.13
C LEU A 12 -14.62 -5.12 5.37
N ASP A 13 -15.70 -4.62 5.97
CA ASP A 13 -16.44 -3.52 5.36
C ASP A 13 -15.67 -2.23 5.62
N SER A 14 -16.09 -1.13 5.00
CA SER A 14 -15.38 0.13 5.09
C SER A 14 -15.22 0.67 6.51
N PRO A 15 -16.26 0.68 7.34
CA PRO A 15 -16.08 1.14 8.72
C PRO A 15 -15.11 0.30 9.53
N GLU A 16 -15.12 -1.02 9.33
CA GLU A 16 -14.19 -1.90 10.03
C GLU A 16 -12.76 -1.66 9.60
N LEU A 17 -12.56 -1.49 8.31
CA LEU A 17 -11.23 -1.25 7.78
C LEU A 17 -10.71 0.12 8.23
N ASP A 18 -11.57 1.13 8.27
CA ASP A 18 -11.18 2.44 8.76
C ASP A 18 -10.72 2.38 10.21
N LEU A 19 -11.37 1.55 11.01
CA LEU A 19 -10.97 1.38 12.39
C LEU A 19 -9.59 0.74 12.51
N VAL A 20 -9.32 -0.24 11.67
CA VAL A 20 -8.00 -0.88 11.64
C VAL A 20 -6.94 0.15 11.26
N ILE A 21 -7.20 0.94 10.23
CA ILE A 21 -6.26 1.98 9.81
C ILE A 21 -5.94 2.92 10.95
N LYS A 22 -6.94 3.26 11.74
CA LYS A 22 -6.74 4.18 12.84
C LYS A 22 -5.79 3.63 13.89
N TYR A 23 -5.75 2.35 14.07
CA TYR A 23 -4.91 1.72 15.08
C TYR A 23 -3.51 1.37 14.60
N LEU A 24 -3.22 1.53 13.33
CA LEU A 24 -1.87 1.25 12.84
C LEU A 24 -0.94 2.34 13.34
N LYS A 25 0.25 1.94 13.78
CA LYS A 25 1.15 2.87 14.44
C LYS A 25 1.93 3.76 13.49
N THR A 26 2.26 3.29 12.32
CA THR A 26 3.09 4.08 11.43
C THR A 26 2.31 4.52 10.20
N ARG A 27 2.68 5.66 9.65
CA ARG A 27 2.04 6.14 8.43
C ARG A 27 2.22 5.19 7.29
N ASN A 28 3.39 4.53 7.24
CA ASN A 28 3.68 3.56 6.21
C ASN A 28 2.61 2.46 6.21
N GLN A 29 2.33 1.91 7.40
CA GLN A 29 1.33 0.87 7.54
C GLN A 29 -0.07 1.36 7.21
N LYS A 30 -0.39 2.59 7.60
CA LYS A 30 -1.70 3.15 7.31
C LYS A 30 -1.94 3.28 5.81
N VAL A 31 -0.94 3.72 5.07
CA VAL A 31 -1.10 3.88 3.63
C VAL A 31 -1.14 2.53 2.93
N VAL A 32 -0.40 1.54 3.44
CA VAL A 32 -0.51 0.18 2.91
C VAL A 32 -1.93 -0.33 3.07
N ALA A 33 -2.52 -0.15 4.25
CA ALA A 33 -3.89 -0.60 4.50
C ALA A 33 -4.88 0.12 3.57
N ALA A 34 -4.69 1.41 3.37
CA ALA A 34 -5.54 2.17 2.45
C ALA A 34 -5.39 1.67 1.00
N THR A 35 -4.17 1.31 0.61
CA THR A 35 -3.91 0.77 -0.72
C THR A 35 -4.60 -0.57 -0.89
N LEU A 36 -4.54 -1.44 0.11
CA LEU A 36 -5.24 -2.71 0.06
C LEU A 36 -6.75 -2.50 -0.12
N ARG A 37 -7.31 -1.57 0.63
CA ARG A 37 -8.74 -1.28 0.54
C ARG A 37 -9.13 -0.76 -0.85
N ASN A 38 -8.31 0.09 -1.42
CA ASN A 38 -8.64 0.71 -2.70
C ASN A 38 -8.35 -0.15 -3.92
N THR A 39 -7.44 -1.09 -3.82
CA THR A 39 -7.06 -1.88 -5.00
C THR A 39 -7.51 -3.33 -4.93
N GLY A 40 -7.78 -3.85 -3.74
CA GLY A 40 -8.08 -5.27 -3.59
C GLY A 40 -6.88 -6.17 -3.82
N ALA A 41 -5.68 -5.62 -3.85
CA ALA A 41 -4.48 -6.42 -4.10
C ALA A 41 -4.04 -7.17 -2.85
N ARG A 42 -3.13 -8.10 -3.01
CA ARG A 42 -2.58 -8.85 -1.89
C ARG A 42 -1.49 -8.05 -1.22
N ILE A 43 -1.31 -8.25 0.09
CA ILE A 43 -0.33 -7.48 0.84
C ILE A 43 1.07 -7.64 0.25
N GLY A 44 1.45 -8.85 -0.17
CA GLY A 44 2.76 -9.09 -0.77
C GLY A 44 2.97 -8.32 -2.06
N GLU A 45 1.90 -8.06 -2.80
CA GLU A 45 1.98 -7.24 -4.01
C GLU A 45 2.14 -5.77 -3.65
N VAL A 46 1.37 -5.30 -2.71
CA VAL A 46 1.37 -3.88 -2.34
C VAL A 46 2.73 -3.44 -1.83
N VAL A 47 3.36 -4.22 -0.95
CA VAL A 47 4.63 -3.79 -0.37
C VAL A 47 5.77 -3.78 -1.39
N GLN A 48 5.61 -4.43 -2.53
CA GLN A 48 6.64 -4.44 -3.56
C GLN A 48 6.45 -3.38 -4.63
N LEU A 49 5.43 -2.53 -4.50
CA LEU A 49 5.22 -1.44 -5.46
C LEU A 49 6.36 -0.44 -5.42
N ARG A 50 6.78 0.01 -6.59
CA ARG A 50 7.78 1.06 -6.71
C ARG A 50 7.09 2.32 -7.21
N TRP A 51 7.70 3.46 -7.00
CA TRP A 51 7.08 4.72 -7.43
C TRP A 51 6.77 4.74 -8.93
N ARG A 52 7.55 4.04 -9.74
CA ARG A 52 7.26 3.96 -11.18
C ARG A 52 5.93 3.25 -11.48
N ASP A 53 5.43 2.46 -10.53
CA ASP A 53 4.17 1.74 -10.71
C ASP A 53 2.95 2.60 -10.37
N ILE A 54 3.16 3.76 -9.78
CA ILE A 54 2.07 4.66 -9.39
C ILE A 54 1.87 5.66 -10.51
N GLY A 55 0.78 5.52 -11.26
CA GLY A 55 0.43 6.45 -12.30
C GLY A 55 -0.45 7.57 -11.77
N GLU A 56 -0.92 8.40 -12.70
CA GLU A 56 -1.73 9.52 -12.30
C GLU A 56 -3.08 9.10 -11.75
N ASP A 57 -3.72 8.15 -12.37
CA ASP A 57 -5.04 7.68 -11.93
C ASP A 57 -5.11 6.16 -11.82
N GLN A 58 -3.97 5.47 -11.82
CA GLN A 58 -3.97 4.03 -11.76
C GLN A 58 -2.67 3.52 -11.16
N ILE A 59 -2.69 2.30 -10.66
CA ILE A 59 -1.51 1.61 -10.17
C ILE A 59 -1.31 0.38 -11.03
N LEU A 60 -0.07 0.18 -11.48
CA LEU A 60 0.29 -1.00 -12.23
C LEU A 60 0.93 -2.00 -11.28
N PHE A 61 0.37 -3.20 -11.24
CA PHE A 61 1.00 -4.30 -10.51
C PHE A 61 1.74 -5.13 -11.55
N PRO A 62 3.07 -4.98 -11.64
CA PRO A 62 3.82 -5.67 -12.69
C PRO A 62 3.78 -7.19 -12.49
N ALA A 63 3.95 -7.92 -13.57
CA ALA A 63 3.92 -9.38 -13.51
C ALA A 63 4.93 -9.95 -12.52
N THR A 64 6.05 -9.25 -12.33
CA THR A 64 7.11 -9.73 -11.45
C THR A 64 6.72 -9.78 -9.98
N ILE A 65 5.71 -9.01 -9.58
CA ILE A 65 5.29 -9.00 -8.19
C ILE A 65 3.93 -9.66 -7.96
N THR A 66 3.25 -10.07 -9.01
CA THR A 66 1.98 -10.77 -8.85
C THR A 66 2.26 -12.20 -8.45
N LYS A 67 1.29 -12.82 -7.78
CA LYS A 67 1.49 -14.13 -7.22
C LYS A 67 1.94 -15.17 -8.25
N ARG A 68 1.33 -15.18 -9.42
CA ARG A 68 1.68 -16.15 -10.44
C ARG A 68 2.71 -15.67 -11.42
N LYS A 69 3.04 -14.40 -11.38
CA LYS A 69 4.01 -13.80 -12.29
C LYS A 69 3.68 -14.02 -13.76
N LEU A 70 2.39 -14.12 -14.06
CA LEU A 70 1.96 -14.38 -15.43
C LEU A 70 1.70 -13.13 -16.24
N LYS A 71 1.11 -12.12 -15.62
CA LYS A 71 0.84 -10.88 -16.33
C LYS A 71 0.61 -9.73 -15.36
N SER A 72 0.80 -8.52 -15.84
CA SER A 72 0.58 -7.33 -15.04
C SER A 72 -0.91 -7.03 -14.93
N ARG A 73 -1.27 -6.20 -13.99
CA ARG A 73 -2.64 -5.79 -13.77
C ARG A 73 -2.67 -4.32 -13.43
N GLU A 74 -3.55 -3.57 -14.08
CA GLU A 74 -3.74 -2.16 -13.78
C GLU A 74 -5.01 -1.98 -12.97
N VAL A 75 -4.97 -1.13 -11.96
CA VAL A 75 -6.13 -0.84 -11.13
C VAL A 75 -6.31 0.66 -11.10
N PHE A 76 -7.48 1.14 -11.48
CA PHE A 76 -7.78 2.56 -11.40
C PHE A 76 -8.04 2.95 -9.95
N ILE A 77 -7.61 4.12 -9.57
CA ILE A 77 -7.73 4.59 -8.19
C ILE A 77 -8.60 5.84 -8.15
N SER A 78 -9.29 6.01 -7.05
CA SER A 78 -10.17 7.15 -6.86
C SER A 78 -9.35 8.42 -6.61
N LEU A 79 -9.95 9.56 -6.86
CA LEU A 79 -9.29 10.83 -6.61
C LEU A 79 -8.90 11.01 -5.14
N PRO A 80 -9.76 10.69 -4.17
CA PRO A 80 -9.34 10.80 -2.77
C PRO A 80 -8.14 9.94 -2.44
N PHE A 81 -8.08 8.72 -2.96
CA PHE A 81 -6.92 7.86 -2.69
C PHE A 81 -5.67 8.39 -3.38
N ARG A 82 -5.84 8.93 -4.58
CA ARG A 82 -4.73 9.55 -5.28
C ARG A 82 -4.14 10.69 -4.46
N ASN A 83 -5.00 11.49 -3.83
CA ASN A 83 -4.54 12.55 -2.95
C ASN A 83 -3.80 12.00 -1.74
N ASP A 84 -4.26 10.87 -1.20
CA ASP A 84 -3.58 10.21 -0.09
C ASP A 84 -2.18 9.78 -0.49
N LEU A 85 -2.03 9.25 -1.70
CA LEU A 85 -0.71 8.85 -2.19
C LEU A 85 0.22 10.04 -2.40
N GLN A 86 -0.32 11.17 -2.85
CA GLN A 86 0.47 12.39 -3.00
C GLN A 86 0.96 12.88 -1.64
N GLN A 87 0.10 12.82 -0.64
CA GLN A 87 0.45 13.21 0.70
C GLN A 87 1.50 12.24 1.28
N TRP A 88 1.35 10.95 1.01
CA TRP A 88 2.34 9.96 1.43
C TRP A 88 3.69 10.24 0.78
N LYS A 89 3.71 10.63 -0.49
CA LYS A 89 4.94 10.97 -1.17
C LYS A 89 5.64 12.13 -0.49
N HIS A 90 4.87 13.09 0.00
CA HIS A 90 5.42 14.23 0.73
C HIS A 90 6.11 13.75 2.03
N TYR A 91 5.45 12.89 2.79
CA TYR A 91 6.04 12.35 4.01
C TYR A 91 7.26 11.48 3.71
N TRP A 92 7.19 10.71 2.64
CA TRP A 92 8.30 9.90 2.19
C TRP A 92 9.54 10.77 1.93
N THR A 93 9.31 11.89 1.26
CA THR A 93 10.38 12.83 0.93
C THR A 93 11.01 13.41 2.19
N ILE A 94 10.18 13.78 3.16
CA ILE A 94 10.68 14.31 4.43
C ILE A 94 11.49 13.25 5.17
N TYR A 95 10.96 12.04 5.26
CA TYR A 95 11.62 10.98 5.99
C TYR A 95 12.97 10.61 5.38
N LYS A 96 13.02 10.49 4.06
CA LYS A 96 14.25 10.10 3.37
C LYS A 96 15.20 11.27 3.14
N GLY A 97 14.72 12.48 3.23
CA GLY A 97 15.56 13.65 2.97
C GLY A 97 15.83 13.89 1.50
N ARG A 98 15.07 13.27 0.61
CA ARG A 98 15.22 13.44 -0.83
C ARG A 98 13.94 13.00 -1.52
N LYS A 99 13.76 13.42 -2.76
CA LYS A 99 12.60 13.00 -3.53
C LYS A 99 12.76 11.56 -3.97
N PRO A 100 11.68 10.80 -4.08
CA PRO A 100 11.79 9.42 -4.55
C PRO A 100 12.13 9.35 -6.03
N THR A 101 12.89 8.34 -6.40
CA THR A 101 13.15 8.02 -7.80
C THR A 101 12.15 6.94 -8.22
N PRO A 102 11.98 6.70 -9.52
CA PRO A 102 11.07 5.65 -9.97
C PRO A 102 11.40 4.27 -9.41
N GLU A 103 12.65 4.02 -9.09
CA GLU A 103 13.06 2.71 -8.60
C GLU A 103 12.86 2.52 -7.10
N ASP A 104 12.59 3.58 -6.37
CA ASP A 104 12.39 3.48 -4.93
C ASP A 104 11.06 2.80 -4.61
N TYR A 105 11.03 2.04 -3.53
CA TYR A 105 9.79 1.43 -3.06
C TYR A 105 8.87 2.48 -2.48
N VAL A 106 7.60 2.37 -2.77
CA VAL A 106 6.58 3.26 -2.21
C VAL A 106 6.52 3.08 -0.70
N PHE A 107 6.61 1.81 -0.24
CA PHE A 107 6.54 1.48 1.17
C PHE A 107 7.90 0.96 1.61
N TYR A 108 8.72 1.85 2.16
CA TYR A 108 10.10 1.52 2.51
C TYR A 108 10.17 0.66 3.75
N GLY A 109 11.23 -0.16 3.80
CA GLY A 109 11.50 -1.01 4.95
C GLY A 109 12.54 -0.39 5.86
N ARG A 110 13.01 -1.19 6.82
CA ARG A 110 14.01 -0.71 7.75
C ARG A 110 15.35 -0.47 7.11
N LYS A 111 15.77 -1.37 6.26
CA LYS A 111 17.06 -1.22 5.59
C LYS A 111 16.93 -0.36 4.37
N GLU A 112 17.95 0.42 4.11
CA GLU A 112 17.96 1.26 2.92
C GLU A 112 17.80 0.38 1.69
N GLY A 113 16.91 0.78 0.80
CA GLY A 113 16.64 0.04 -0.44
C GLY A 113 15.71 -1.15 -0.30
N SER A 114 15.20 -1.42 0.90
CA SER A 114 14.28 -2.53 1.08
C SER A 114 12.83 -2.03 1.15
N HIS A 115 11.89 -2.94 0.97
CA HIS A 115 10.48 -2.61 1.12
C HIS A 115 9.99 -3.07 2.49
N LEU A 116 8.81 -2.57 2.86
CA LEU A 116 8.20 -2.91 4.13
C LEU A 116 7.92 -4.41 4.20
N SER A 117 8.16 -4.99 5.36
CA SER A 117 7.93 -6.42 5.56
C SER A 117 6.45 -6.69 5.75
N THR A 118 5.97 -7.79 5.20
CA THR A 118 4.58 -8.19 5.39
C THR A 118 4.32 -8.64 6.83
N ARG A 119 5.35 -8.90 7.61
CA ARG A 119 5.17 -9.32 8.99
C ARG A 119 4.43 -8.29 9.82
N ALA A 120 4.49 -7.02 9.44
CA ALA A 120 3.78 -5.98 10.17
C ALA A 120 2.27 -6.16 10.10
N PHE A 121 1.79 -7.01 9.19
CA PHE A 121 0.35 -7.19 8.98
C PHE A 121 -0.12 -8.62 9.25
N MET A 122 0.70 -9.44 9.86
CA MET A 122 0.35 -10.83 10.12
C MET A 122 -0.07 -11.10 11.55
#